data_d476064b34f7549eb78bf4478f842353
#
_entry.id   d476064b34f7549eb78bf4478f842353
#
_cell.length_a   1.000
_cell.length_b   1.000
_cell.length_c   1.000
_cell.angle_alpha   90.00
_cell.angle_beta   90.00
_cell.angle_gamma   90.00
#
_symmetry.space_group_name_H-M   'P 1'
#
loop_
_entity.id
_entity.type
_entity.pdbx_description
1 polymer ?
#
loop_
_entity_poly.entity_id
_entity_poly.type
_entity_poly.pdbx_seq_one_letter_code
_entity_poly.pdbx_strand_id
1 'polypeptide(L)'
;MKHSFIFFLVMALSHFTNAQTNKIEIGTIDTVTSKILNENRAIWIYKPDNFDLTKKYPVIYLLDGDWHFISVAGMIQQLSYINGNTICPEMIIVGIPIKDRYRDLTPSCDSSISKTSGGYNNFISFINNELFPFINSTYPTAPYKIFIGHSLGGLTVVNTLMKFPNMFNSYIAIDPSMWWDNQISLKEAKTVLSTNKFESKSLFLAIANNMNKGMDTASVRNDNTRNTLAIRSNLKFSDILKANTNNELNFETKYYINESHGSIPLIATYDALHFILDFYNFPLDKSDYADTTMSLGFRIENHYKIISEKMGYRINPSESLINTLGYNAMYLKNLALAEYFFKMNINNYPNSYNAFDSFGDYYVTVGNNGQATIMYKKALSLYDNLETRKKVESISNQ
;
A
#
# COMPACT_ATOMS: atom_id res chain seq x y z
N MET A 1 63.81 -53.75 -12.36
CA MET A 1 62.37 -53.67 -12.57
C MET A 1 61.82 -52.55 -11.67
N LYS A 2 61.46 -51.40 -12.25
CA LYS A 2 60.87 -50.24 -11.51
C LYS A 2 59.40 -50.22 -11.79
N HIS A 3 58.54 -50.42 -10.77
CA HIS A 3 57.10 -50.29 -10.87
C HIS A 3 56.70 -48.84 -10.53
N SER A 4 56.24 -48.12 -11.53
CA SER A 4 55.62 -46.79 -11.34
C SER A 4 54.14 -46.99 -10.96
N PHE A 5 53.78 -46.55 -9.76
CA PHE A 5 52.37 -46.42 -9.33
C PHE A 5 51.82 -45.08 -9.82
N ILE A 6 50.83 -45.11 -10.71
CA ILE A 6 50.08 -43.94 -11.13
C ILE A 6 48.91 -43.82 -10.18
N PHE A 7 48.88 -42.75 -9.38
CA PHE A 7 47.76 -42.37 -8.53
C PHE A 7 46.74 -41.59 -9.38
N PHE A 8 45.58 -42.17 -9.66
CA PHE A 8 44.45 -41.47 -10.24
C PHE A 8 43.72 -40.69 -9.11
N LEU A 9 43.87 -39.37 -9.11
CA LEU A 9 43.10 -38.47 -8.25
C LEU A 9 41.74 -38.23 -8.93
N VAL A 10 40.71 -38.93 -8.48
CA VAL A 10 39.32 -38.69 -8.90
C VAL A 10 38.80 -37.43 -8.16
N MET A 11 38.80 -36.28 -8.82
CA MET A 11 38.08 -35.09 -8.35
C MET A 11 36.57 -35.36 -8.45
N ALA A 12 35.94 -35.66 -7.34
CA ALA A 12 34.48 -35.64 -7.21
C ALA A 12 34.02 -34.18 -7.27
N LEU A 13 33.63 -33.71 -8.44
CA LEU A 13 32.85 -32.50 -8.61
C LEU A 13 31.47 -32.74 -7.99
N SER A 14 31.28 -32.32 -6.75
CA SER A 14 29.97 -32.23 -6.13
C SER A 14 29.18 -31.12 -6.86
N HIS A 15 28.37 -31.52 -7.82
CA HIS A 15 27.31 -30.64 -8.35
C HIS A 15 26.31 -30.42 -7.22
N PHE A 16 26.39 -29.27 -6.57
CA PHE A 16 25.26 -28.78 -5.79
C PHE A 16 24.12 -28.49 -6.77
N THR A 17 23.31 -29.50 -7.03
CA THR A 17 22.00 -29.27 -7.62
C THR A 17 21.22 -28.48 -6.57
N ASN A 18 21.07 -27.18 -6.78
CA ASN A 18 20.01 -26.42 -6.12
C ASN A 18 18.71 -27.13 -6.51
N ALA A 19 18.23 -28.00 -5.65
CA ALA A 19 16.87 -28.51 -5.76
C ALA A 19 15.95 -27.29 -5.68
N GLN A 20 15.43 -26.88 -6.82
CA GLN A 20 14.42 -25.85 -6.91
C GLN A 20 13.20 -26.38 -6.13
N THR A 21 13.07 -25.96 -4.90
CA THR A 21 11.94 -26.34 -4.07
C THR A 21 10.70 -25.72 -4.71
N ASN A 22 9.78 -26.56 -5.21
CA ASN A 22 8.47 -26.11 -5.73
C ASN A 22 7.61 -25.59 -4.57
N LYS A 23 7.98 -24.42 -4.04
CA LYS A 23 7.28 -23.74 -2.96
C LYS A 23 6.68 -22.46 -3.49
N ILE A 24 5.47 -22.15 -3.03
CA ILE A 24 4.88 -20.81 -3.16
C ILE A 24 5.28 -20.05 -1.90
N GLU A 25 6.15 -19.05 -2.05
CA GLU A 25 6.60 -18.18 -0.95
C GLU A 25 5.88 -16.85 -1.03
N ILE A 26 5.21 -16.46 0.07
CA ILE A 26 4.45 -15.19 0.14
C ILE A 26 5.29 -14.10 0.81
N GLY A 27 6.29 -14.46 1.60
CA GLY A 27 7.11 -13.49 2.33
C GLY A 27 8.20 -14.14 3.16
N THR A 28 8.88 -13.33 3.96
CA THR A 28 9.98 -13.75 4.84
C THR A 28 9.67 -13.39 6.29
N ILE A 29 10.36 -14.01 7.23
CA ILE A 29 10.28 -13.68 8.65
C ILE A 29 11.62 -13.11 9.09
N ASP A 30 11.59 -11.85 9.54
CA ASP A 30 12.73 -11.17 10.15
C ASP A 30 12.56 -11.12 11.68
N THR A 31 13.63 -10.77 12.39
CA THR A 31 13.60 -10.63 13.84
C THR A 31 14.13 -9.26 14.25
N VAL A 32 13.35 -8.52 15.02
CA VAL A 32 13.75 -7.26 15.65
C VAL A 32 13.98 -7.50 17.14
N THR A 33 15.19 -7.23 17.62
CA THR A 33 15.49 -7.25 19.05
C THR A 33 15.05 -5.92 19.65
N SER A 34 13.98 -5.94 20.43
CA SER A 34 13.44 -4.76 21.10
C SER A 34 14.07 -4.57 22.48
N LYS A 35 14.68 -3.42 22.70
CA LYS A 35 15.13 -2.96 24.02
C LYS A 35 13.95 -2.44 24.84
N ILE A 36 12.99 -1.78 24.17
CA ILE A 36 11.79 -1.21 24.82
C ILE A 36 10.92 -2.30 25.42
N LEU A 37 10.71 -3.41 24.66
CA LEU A 37 9.89 -4.54 25.12
C LEU A 37 10.72 -5.61 25.83
N ASN A 38 12.06 -5.49 25.82
CA ASN A 38 13.02 -6.47 26.35
C ASN A 38 12.80 -7.90 25.81
N GLU A 39 12.56 -7.99 24.48
CA GLU A 39 12.31 -9.29 23.83
C GLU A 39 12.61 -9.23 22.32
N ASN A 40 12.78 -10.41 21.72
CA ASN A 40 12.84 -10.56 20.26
C ASN A 40 11.42 -10.65 19.67
N ARG A 41 11.17 -9.87 18.61
CA ARG A 41 9.89 -9.83 17.88
C ARG A 41 10.08 -10.36 16.47
N ALA A 42 9.39 -11.44 16.14
CA ALA A 42 9.27 -11.90 14.76
C ALA A 42 8.42 -10.89 13.97
N ILE A 43 8.86 -10.54 12.78
CA ILE A 43 8.18 -9.63 11.87
C ILE A 43 8.06 -10.32 10.51
N TRP A 44 6.87 -10.37 9.97
CA TRP A 44 6.60 -10.99 8.68
C TRP A 44 6.62 -9.94 7.58
N ILE A 45 7.40 -10.16 6.54
CA ILE A 45 7.62 -9.19 5.46
C ILE A 45 7.11 -9.76 4.14
N TYR A 46 6.14 -9.07 3.54
CA TYR A 46 5.77 -9.26 2.14
C TYR A 46 6.40 -8.15 1.30
N LYS A 47 6.93 -8.53 0.16
CA LYS A 47 7.41 -7.64 -0.91
C LYS A 47 6.65 -7.95 -2.20
N PRO A 48 6.33 -6.95 -3.04
CA PRO A 48 5.76 -7.20 -4.35
C PRO A 48 6.63 -8.15 -5.20
N ASP A 49 6.02 -8.91 -6.12
CA ASP A 49 6.74 -9.88 -6.96
C ASP A 49 7.85 -9.21 -7.80
N ASN A 50 7.60 -7.98 -8.28
CA ASN A 50 8.56 -7.18 -9.04
C ASN A 50 9.31 -6.18 -8.16
N PHE A 51 9.71 -6.62 -6.96
CA PHE A 51 10.39 -5.76 -6.00
C PHE A 51 11.71 -5.22 -6.55
N ASP A 52 11.85 -3.88 -6.54
CA ASP A 52 12.98 -3.16 -7.09
C ASP A 52 13.52 -2.17 -6.04
N LEU A 53 14.78 -2.32 -5.69
CA LEU A 53 15.46 -1.47 -4.69
C LEU A 53 15.56 0.01 -5.11
N THR A 54 15.39 0.32 -6.40
CA THR A 54 15.42 1.69 -6.92
C THR A 54 14.09 2.42 -6.78
N LYS A 55 12.99 1.68 -6.52
CA LYS A 55 11.64 2.20 -6.27
C LYS A 55 11.42 2.49 -4.80
N LYS A 56 10.34 3.21 -4.50
CA LYS A 56 9.84 3.43 -3.13
C LYS A 56 8.47 2.79 -2.97
N TYR A 57 8.25 2.15 -1.84
CA TYR A 57 7.01 1.42 -1.54
C TYR A 57 6.35 1.95 -0.28
N PRO A 58 5.06 2.32 -0.31
CA PRO A 58 4.27 2.54 0.90
C PRO A 58 4.24 1.28 1.76
N VAL A 59 4.03 1.44 3.06
CA VAL A 59 4.13 0.32 4.01
C VAL A 59 2.83 0.14 4.79
N ILE A 60 2.32 -1.09 4.78
CA ILE A 60 1.25 -1.53 5.67
C ILE A 60 1.86 -2.15 6.91
N TYR A 61 1.51 -1.64 8.09
CA TYR A 61 1.80 -2.26 9.38
C TYR A 61 0.54 -2.95 9.86
N LEU A 62 0.59 -4.28 9.93
CA LEU A 62 -0.55 -5.17 10.17
C LEU A 62 -0.39 -5.86 11.52
N LEU A 63 -1.24 -5.51 12.48
CA LEU A 63 -1.33 -6.19 13.76
C LEU A 63 -1.93 -7.60 13.60
N ASP A 64 -1.62 -8.51 14.53
CA ASP A 64 -1.97 -9.92 14.44
C ASP A 64 -1.56 -10.52 13.08
N GLY A 65 -0.31 -10.22 12.68
CA GLY A 65 0.23 -10.56 11.37
C GLY A 65 0.18 -12.06 11.07
N ASP A 66 0.38 -12.90 12.08
CA ASP A 66 0.27 -14.36 11.97
C ASP A 66 -1.12 -14.85 11.54
N TRP A 67 -2.18 -14.04 11.76
CA TRP A 67 -3.55 -14.39 11.38
C TRP A 67 -4.00 -13.79 10.04
N HIS A 68 -3.53 -12.58 9.71
CA HIS A 68 -4.08 -11.79 8.61
C HIS A 68 -3.11 -11.56 7.44
N PHE A 69 -1.83 -11.91 7.58
CA PHE A 69 -0.78 -11.59 6.61
C PHE A 69 -1.07 -12.10 5.19
N ILE A 70 -1.45 -13.37 5.07
CA ILE A 70 -1.67 -14.02 3.78
C ILE A 70 -2.82 -13.36 3.02
N SER A 71 -3.93 -13.07 3.71
CA SER A 71 -5.10 -12.44 3.09
C SER A 71 -4.80 -11.02 2.64
N VAL A 72 -4.09 -10.22 3.45
CA VAL A 72 -3.73 -8.85 3.10
C VAL A 72 -2.71 -8.83 1.96
N ALA A 73 -1.72 -9.73 1.96
CA ALA A 73 -0.76 -9.86 0.86
C ALA A 73 -1.46 -10.18 -0.47
N GLY A 74 -2.37 -11.14 -0.48
CA GLY A 74 -3.16 -11.49 -1.67
C GLY A 74 -4.06 -10.33 -2.15
N MET A 75 -4.65 -9.55 -1.24
CA MET A 75 -5.43 -8.36 -1.61
C MET A 75 -4.55 -7.29 -2.26
N ILE A 76 -3.40 -6.96 -1.66
CA ILE A 76 -2.48 -5.97 -2.24
C ILE A 76 -2.00 -6.42 -3.60
N GLN A 77 -1.61 -7.67 -3.76
CA GLN A 77 -1.22 -8.24 -5.06
C GLN A 77 -2.35 -8.08 -6.10
N GLN A 78 -3.58 -8.46 -5.74
CA GLN A 78 -4.74 -8.37 -6.64
C GLN A 78 -5.08 -6.93 -7.01
N LEU A 79 -5.04 -5.99 -6.05
CA LEU A 79 -5.48 -4.61 -6.25
C LEU A 79 -4.41 -3.71 -6.91
N SER A 80 -3.12 -4.11 -6.87
CA SER A 80 -2.03 -3.28 -7.37
C SER A 80 -1.65 -3.57 -8.84
N TYR A 81 -1.69 -4.83 -9.29
CA TYR A 81 -1.21 -5.13 -10.66
C TYR A 81 -1.86 -6.34 -11.35
N ILE A 82 -2.48 -7.27 -10.63
CA ILE A 82 -3.12 -8.44 -11.27
C ILE A 82 -4.26 -7.98 -12.19
N ASN A 83 -4.28 -8.50 -13.41
CA ASN A 83 -5.24 -8.12 -14.46
C ASN A 83 -5.24 -6.62 -14.81
N GLY A 84 -4.12 -5.93 -14.62
CA GLY A 84 -3.99 -4.50 -14.90
C GLY A 84 -4.67 -3.60 -13.87
N ASN A 85 -4.95 -4.10 -12.67
CA ASN A 85 -5.47 -3.27 -11.58
C ASN A 85 -4.47 -2.19 -11.17
N THR A 86 -5.00 -1.01 -10.84
CA THR A 86 -4.27 0.15 -10.33
C THR A 86 -5.04 0.82 -9.19
N ILE A 87 -5.77 0.02 -8.41
CA ILE A 87 -6.60 0.52 -7.30
C ILE A 87 -5.71 0.99 -6.15
N CYS A 88 -4.59 0.31 -5.95
CA CYS A 88 -3.58 0.73 -4.98
C CYS A 88 -2.17 0.59 -5.59
N PRO A 89 -1.15 1.26 -5.02
CA PRO A 89 0.23 0.99 -5.38
C PRO A 89 0.69 -0.38 -4.87
N GLU A 90 1.75 -0.91 -5.46
CA GLU A 90 2.51 -2.00 -4.85
C GLU A 90 3.03 -1.55 -3.47
N MET A 91 2.89 -2.40 -2.45
CA MET A 91 3.22 -2.06 -1.05
C MET A 91 4.06 -3.15 -0.39
N ILE A 92 4.89 -2.75 0.57
CA ILE A 92 5.48 -3.66 1.55
C ILE A 92 4.47 -3.88 2.67
N ILE A 93 4.33 -5.13 3.15
CA ILE A 93 3.52 -5.43 4.33
C ILE A 93 4.46 -5.90 5.44
N VAL A 94 4.31 -5.27 6.59
CA VAL A 94 4.98 -5.60 7.84
C VAL A 94 3.95 -6.19 8.78
N GLY A 95 3.82 -7.52 8.76
CA GLY A 95 2.97 -8.25 9.69
C GLY A 95 3.64 -8.35 11.06
N ILE A 96 2.94 -7.96 12.10
CA ILE A 96 3.42 -7.94 13.48
C ILE A 96 2.66 -8.99 14.28
N PRO A 97 3.19 -10.22 14.44
CA PRO A 97 2.62 -11.21 15.37
C PRO A 97 2.64 -10.68 16.81
N ILE A 98 1.54 -10.86 17.52
CA ILE A 98 1.39 -10.32 18.87
C ILE A 98 1.56 -11.44 19.90
N LYS A 99 2.59 -11.35 20.73
CA LYS A 99 2.89 -12.38 21.76
C LYS A 99 1.90 -12.39 22.92
N ASP A 100 1.56 -11.21 23.41
CA ASP A 100 0.57 -11.03 24.46
C ASP A 100 -0.35 -9.87 24.06
N ARG A 101 -1.54 -10.22 23.54
CA ARG A 101 -2.49 -9.24 23.02
C ARG A 101 -3.01 -8.27 24.08
N TYR A 102 -3.18 -8.73 25.30
CA TYR A 102 -3.63 -7.85 26.38
C TYR A 102 -2.53 -6.87 26.79
N ARG A 103 -1.28 -7.34 26.92
CA ARG A 103 -0.15 -6.46 27.23
C ARG A 103 0.05 -5.41 26.14
N ASP A 104 0.19 -5.87 24.89
CA ASP A 104 0.66 -5.01 23.80
C ASP A 104 -0.43 -4.08 23.24
N LEU A 105 -1.70 -4.50 23.28
CA LEU A 105 -2.77 -3.86 22.52
C LEU A 105 -3.77 -3.06 23.36
N THR A 106 -3.65 -3.06 24.70
CA THR A 106 -4.61 -2.36 25.55
C THR A 106 -4.04 -1.08 26.16
N PRO A 107 -4.81 0.03 26.14
CA PRO A 107 -4.34 1.36 26.57
C PRO A 107 -4.31 1.52 28.09
N SER A 108 -4.98 0.66 28.83
CA SER A 108 -5.13 0.69 30.29
C SER A 108 -5.10 -0.71 30.89
N CYS A 109 -4.76 -0.79 32.17
CA CYS A 109 -4.77 -2.04 32.89
C CYS A 109 -6.20 -2.33 33.40
N ASP A 110 -6.75 -3.46 32.98
CA ASP A 110 -7.94 -4.08 33.55
C ASP A 110 -7.58 -5.49 34.08
N SER A 111 -7.16 -5.53 35.33
CA SER A 111 -6.72 -6.76 35.98
C SER A 111 -7.83 -7.80 36.17
N SER A 112 -9.10 -7.42 36.01
CA SER A 112 -10.25 -8.35 36.05
C SER A 112 -10.30 -9.20 34.77
N ILE A 113 -9.71 -8.74 33.66
CA ILE A 113 -9.64 -9.45 32.40
C ILE A 113 -8.24 -10.05 32.20
N SER A 114 -7.17 -9.25 32.37
CA SER A 114 -5.80 -9.74 32.29
C SER A 114 -4.85 -8.89 33.13
N LYS A 115 -3.99 -9.58 33.89
CA LYS A 115 -2.98 -8.94 34.75
C LYS A 115 -1.85 -8.29 33.92
N THR A 116 -1.65 -8.68 32.65
CA THR A 116 -0.63 -8.15 31.76
C THR A 116 -1.09 -6.93 30.98
N SER A 117 -2.38 -6.58 31.03
CA SER A 117 -2.97 -5.49 30.25
C SER A 117 -2.37 -4.11 30.54
N GLY A 118 -2.46 -3.18 29.58
CA GLY A 118 -2.06 -1.77 29.75
C GLY A 118 -0.69 -1.39 29.20
N GLY A 119 -0.04 -2.25 28.42
CA GLY A 119 1.30 -2.00 27.87
C GLY A 119 1.34 -1.31 26.50
N TYR A 120 0.21 -0.84 25.98
CA TYR A 120 0.10 -0.15 24.68
C TYR A 120 1.18 0.91 24.46
N ASN A 121 1.49 1.75 25.43
CA ASN A 121 2.47 2.82 25.25
C ASN A 121 3.87 2.28 24.90
N ASN A 122 4.31 1.21 25.57
CA ASN A 122 5.59 0.56 25.26
C ASN A 122 5.55 -0.09 23.89
N PHE A 123 4.43 -0.72 23.52
CA PHE A 123 4.27 -1.35 22.22
C PHE A 123 4.30 -0.32 21.07
N ILE A 124 3.62 0.81 21.19
CA ILE A 124 3.66 1.88 20.19
C ILE A 124 5.05 2.55 20.15
N SER A 125 5.71 2.69 21.30
CA SER A 125 7.09 3.17 21.35
C SER A 125 8.06 2.22 20.62
N PHE A 126 7.88 0.90 20.76
CA PHE A 126 8.61 -0.10 19.97
C PHE A 126 8.38 0.09 18.46
N ILE A 127 7.13 0.23 18.02
CA ILE A 127 6.82 0.43 16.61
C ILE A 127 7.51 1.69 16.07
N ASN A 128 7.40 2.82 16.81
CA ASN A 128 7.94 4.10 16.36
C ASN A 128 9.47 4.16 16.40
N ASN A 129 10.07 3.69 17.48
CA ASN A 129 11.48 3.96 17.78
C ASN A 129 12.41 2.81 17.39
N GLU A 130 11.90 1.60 17.19
CA GLU A 130 12.71 0.43 16.85
C GLU A 130 12.27 -0.20 15.53
N LEU A 131 10.97 -0.48 15.34
CA LEU A 131 10.48 -1.16 14.14
C LEU A 131 10.56 -0.25 12.90
N PHE A 132 10.08 1.00 12.97
CA PHE A 132 10.16 1.93 11.82
C PHE A 132 11.61 2.14 11.35
N PRO A 133 12.59 2.45 12.22
CA PRO A 133 13.98 2.55 11.81
C PRO A 133 14.53 1.27 11.17
N PHE A 134 14.21 0.10 11.73
CA PHE A 134 14.62 -1.18 11.16
C PHE A 134 14.08 -1.35 9.73
N ILE A 135 12.78 -1.17 9.52
CA ILE A 135 12.13 -1.31 8.21
C ILE A 135 12.69 -0.29 7.21
N ASN A 136 12.83 0.98 7.61
CA ASN A 136 13.32 2.04 6.73
C ASN A 136 14.80 1.87 6.33
N SER A 137 15.61 1.23 7.17
CA SER A 137 17.01 0.93 6.85
C SER A 137 17.19 -0.31 6.00
N THR A 138 16.25 -1.24 6.06
CA THR A 138 16.33 -2.53 5.37
C THR A 138 15.65 -2.51 4.00
N TYR A 139 14.57 -1.73 3.86
CA TYR A 139 13.72 -1.71 2.67
C TYR A 139 13.56 -0.30 2.10
N PRO A 140 13.36 -0.14 0.79
CA PRO A 140 13.16 1.17 0.14
C PRO A 140 11.72 1.69 0.39
N THR A 141 11.47 2.12 1.62
CA THR A 141 10.14 2.58 2.04
C THR A 141 9.82 3.98 1.54
N ALA A 142 8.55 4.21 1.20
CA ALA A 142 7.96 5.52 1.03
C ALA A 142 7.45 6.08 2.36
N PRO A 143 7.22 7.40 2.46
CA PRO A 143 6.70 8.00 3.69
C PRO A 143 5.29 7.53 4.08
N TYR A 144 4.45 7.15 3.11
CA TYR A 144 3.06 6.77 3.35
C TYR A 144 2.95 5.44 4.09
N LYS A 145 2.27 5.44 5.23
CA LYS A 145 2.09 4.28 6.10
C LYS A 145 0.62 4.06 6.43
N ILE A 146 0.21 2.80 6.41
CA ILE A 146 -1.14 2.34 6.78
C ILE A 146 -1.02 1.47 8.03
N PHE A 147 -1.92 1.65 9.00
CA PHE A 147 -2.00 0.84 10.22
C PHE A 147 -3.30 0.07 10.27
N ILE A 148 -3.22 -1.25 10.34
CA ILE A 148 -4.39 -2.14 10.29
C ILE A 148 -4.44 -2.98 11.57
N GLY A 149 -5.61 -3.06 12.20
CA GLY A 149 -5.83 -3.92 13.35
C GLY A 149 -7.28 -4.35 13.52
N HIS A 150 -7.46 -5.56 14.05
CA HIS A 150 -8.75 -6.16 14.34
C HIS A 150 -8.94 -6.33 15.87
N SER A 151 -10.14 -6.13 16.36
CA SER A 151 -10.47 -6.36 17.78
C SER A 151 -9.64 -5.48 18.73
N LEU A 152 -8.81 -6.05 19.62
CA LEU A 152 -7.83 -5.29 20.41
C LEU A 152 -6.81 -4.57 19.52
N GLY A 153 -6.43 -5.16 18.39
CA GLY A 153 -5.64 -4.47 17.37
C GLY A 153 -6.35 -3.24 16.81
N GLY A 154 -7.66 -3.34 16.56
CA GLY A 154 -8.49 -2.19 16.16
C GLY A 154 -8.55 -1.10 17.24
N LEU A 155 -8.65 -1.48 18.51
CA LEU A 155 -8.54 -0.55 19.64
C LEU A 155 -7.19 0.17 19.65
N THR A 156 -6.10 -0.56 19.40
CA THR A 156 -4.75 0.01 19.26
C THR A 156 -4.68 1.02 18.13
N VAL A 157 -5.25 0.72 16.95
CA VAL A 157 -5.32 1.62 15.80
C VAL A 157 -6.04 2.92 16.17
N VAL A 158 -7.22 2.83 16.80
CA VAL A 158 -7.99 4.03 17.22
C VAL A 158 -7.22 4.85 18.24
N ASN A 159 -6.59 4.24 19.25
CA ASN A 159 -5.79 4.96 20.24
C ASN A 159 -4.58 5.63 19.61
N THR A 160 -3.96 4.99 18.60
CA THR A 160 -2.80 5.56 17.90
C THR A 160 -3.22 6.79 17.06
N LEU A 161 -4.35 6.73 16.36
CA LEU A 161 -4.91 7.90 15.68
C LEU A 161 -5.15 9.06 16.65
N MET A 162 -5.71 8.79 17.81
CA MET A 162 -6.04 9.84 18.80
C MET A 162 -4.80 10.45 19.47
N LYS A 163 -3.80 9.62 19.80
CA LYS A 163 -2.65 10.04 20.62
C LYS A 163 -1.41 10.40 19.79
N PHE A 164 -1.22 9.74 18.66
CA PHE A 164 -0.04 9.84 17.81
C PHE A 164 -0.44 9.90 16.31
N PRO A 165 -1.29 10.87 15.90
CA PRO A 165 -1.88 10.90 14.56
C PRO A 165 -0.84 10.98 13.41
N ASN A 166 0.39 11.44 13.71
CA ASN A 166 1.44 11.58 12.72
C ASN A 166 2.28 10.32 12.50
N MET A 167 2.04 9.23 13.23
CA MET A 167 2.75 7.98 13.02
C MET A 167 2.37 7.32 11.69
N PHE A 168 1.10 7.44 11.30
CA PHE A 168 0.56 6.86 10.07
C PHE A 168 -0.25 7.89 9.26
N ASN A 169 -0.46 7.58 7.98
CA ASN A 169 -1.31 8.39 7.11
C ASN A 169 -2.76 7.89 7.13
N SER A 170 -2.93 6.55 7.19
CA SER A 170 -4.23 5.91 7.18
C SER A 170 -4.35 4.82 8.25
N TYR A 171 -5.54 4.69 8.80
CA TYR A 171 -5.89 3.86 9.92
C TYR A 171 -7.09 2.97 9.56
N ILE A 172 -6.96 1.66 9.74
CA ILE A 172 -8.04 0.69 9.49
C ILE A 172 -8.33 -0.03 10.79
N ALA A 173 -9.44 0.33 11.42
CA ALA A 173 -9.92 -0.24 12.68
C ALA A 173 -11.08 -1.20 12.40
N ILE A 174 -10.82 -2.50 12.49
CA ILE A 174 -11.79 -3.56 12.18
C ILE A 174 -12.40 -4.08 13.49
N ASP A 175 -13.69 -3.87 13.65
CA ASP A 175 -14.50 -4.23 14.81
C ASP A 175 -13.76 -4.03 16.15
N PRO A 176 -13.28 -2.78 16.41
CA PRO A 176 -12.38 -2.48 17.51
C PRO A 176 -13.02 -2.76 18.88
N SER A 177 -12.20 -3.19 19.84
CA SER A 177 -12.64 -3.46 21.22
C SER A 177 -12.91 -2.16 21.99
N MET A 178 -13.77 -1.26 21.48
CA MET A 178 -14.09 0.03 22.11
C MET A 178 -14.82 -0.10 23.46
N TRP A 179 -15.22 -1.31 23.81
CA TRP A 179 -15.80 -1.68 25.12
C TRP A 179 -14.76 -1.79 26.24
N TRP A 180 -13.46 -1.89 25.90
CA TRP A 180 -12.36 -2.12 26.84
C TRP A 180 -12.37 -1.14 28.02
N ASP A 181 -12.10 -1.66 29.22
CA ASP A 181 -11.97 -0.90 30.48
C ASP A 181 -13.03 0.20 30.62
N ASN A 182 -14.28 -0.23 30.76
CA ASN A 182 -15.42 0.68 30.89
C ASN A 182 -15.51 1.74 29.78
N GLN A 183 -15.12 1.37 28.54
CA GLN A 183 -15.14 2.26 27.38
C GLN A 183 -14.19 3.46 27.50
N ILE A 184 -13.02 3.28 28.11
CA ILE A 184 -12.07 4.39 28.36
C ILE A 184 -11.70 5.13 27.08
N SER A 185 -11.34 4.42 26.00
CA SER A 185 -11.00 5.03 24.71
C SER A 185 -12.18 5.72 24.05
N LEU A 186 -13.39 5.22 24.26
CA LEU A 186 -14.61 5.86 23.74
C LEU A 186 -14.90 7.19 24.46
N LYS A 187 -14.65 7.25 25.77
CA LYS A 187 -14.77 8.48 26.56
C LYS A 187 -13.73 9.52 26.11
N GLU A 188 -12.49 9.08 25.91
CA GLU A 188 -11.40 9.93 25.41
C GLU A 188 -11.68 10.46 24.01
N ALA A 189 -12.22 9.64 23.11
CA ALA A 189 -12.56 10.01 21.73
C ALA A 189 -13.50 11.22 21.64
N LYS A 190 -14.47 11.35 22.55
CA LYS A 190 -15.39 12.50 22.58
C LYS A 190 -14.65 13.84 22.67
N THR A 191 -13.63 13.91 23.51
CA THR A 191 -12.83 15.12 23.69
C THR A 191 -11.84 15.30 22.57
N VAL A 192 -11.04 14.26 22.28
CA VAL A 192 -9.95 14.34 21.31
C VAL A 192 -10.46 14.67 19.91
N LEU A 193 -11.54 14.03 19.44
CA LEU A 193 -12.10 14.27 18.10
C LEU A 193 -12.80 15.64 17.98
N SER A 194 -13.23 16.24 19.10
CA SER A 194 -13.84 17.58 19.09
C SER A 194 -12.81 18.72 19.18
N THR A 195 -11.61 18.45 19.67
CA THR A 195 -10.58 19.49 19.94
C THR A 195 -9.40 19.46 18.97
N ASN A 196 -9.05 18.30 18.46
CA ASN A 196 -7.86 18.13 17.62
C ASN A 196 -8.23 18.14 16.13
N LYS A 197 -7.23 18.48 15.29
CA LYS A 197 -7.28 18.37 13.84
C LYS A 197 -6.53 17.12 13.38
N PHE A 198 -7.04 16.49 12.33
CA PHE A 198 -6.48 15.27 11.73
C PHE A 198 -6.24 15.46 10.23
N GLU A 199 -5.68 16.60 9.90
CA GLU A 199 -5.37 16.97 8.51
C GLU A 199 -4.57 15.87 7.82
N SER A 200 -5.00 15.52 6.59
CA SER A 200 -4.37 14.47 5.78
C SER A 200 -4.36 13.07 6.43
N LYS A 201 -5.24 12.80 7.38
CA LYS A 201 -5.42 11.47 7.98
C LYS A 201 -6.73 10.84 7.49
N SER A 202 -6.68 9.51 7.32
CA SER A 202 -7.88 8.73 6.97
C SER A 202 -8.13 7.63 7.98
N LEU A 203 -9.41 7.37 8.29
CA LEU A 203 -9.86 6.29 9.16
C LEU A 203 -10.98 5.50 8.50
N PHE A 204 -10.82 4.19 8.37
CA PHE A 204 -11.92 3.28 8.09
C PHE A 204 -12.30 2.50 9.35
N LEU A 205 -13.56 2.63 9.76
CA LEU A 205 -14.13 1.89 10.90
C LEU A 205 -15.10 0.82 10.39
N ALA A 206 -14.73 -0.44 10.54
CA ALA A 206 -15.60 -1.56 10.26
C ALA A 206 -16.29 -2.06 11.53
N ILE A 207 -17.59 -2.34 11.45
CA ILE A 207 -18.41 -2.81 12.58
C ILE A 207 -19.08 -4.13 12.19
N ALA A 208 -18.78 -5.22 12.93
CA ALA A 208 -19.38 -6.53 12.72
C ALA A 208 -20.78 -6.62 13.31
N ASN A 209 -21.57 -7.55 12.80
CA ASN A 209 -22.86 -7.89 13.37
C ASN A 209 -22.69 -8.86 14.55
N ASN A 210 -22.53 -8.28 15.75
CA ASN A 210 -22.47 -9.02 17.01
C ASN A 210 -23.76 -8.84 17.82
N MET A 211 -24.91 -8.70 17.14
CA MET A 211 -26.22 -8.54 17.78
C MET A 211 -26.87 -9.88 18.10
N ASN A 212 -27.75 -9.88 19.08
CA ASN A 212 -28.64 -11.00 19.30
C ASN A 212 -29.64 -11.15 18.14
N LYS A 213 -30.07 -12.38 17.87
CA LYS A 213 -31.02 -12.68 16.80
C LYS A 213 -32.28 -11.82 16.92
N GLY A 214 -32.67 -11.17 15.83
CA GLY A 214 -33.86 -10.31 15.75
C GLY A 214 -33.63 -8.84 16.14
N MET A 215 -32.42 -8.48 16.54
CA MET A 215 -32.04 -7.07 16.74
C MET A 215 -31.59 -6.43 15.42
N ASP A 216 -31.74 -5.10 15.37
CA ASP A 216 -31.17 -4.22 14.38
C ASP A 216 -30.29 -3.14 15.02
N THR A 217 -29.66 -2.29 14.22
CA THR A 217 -28.78 -1.23 14.73
C THR A 217 -29.49 -0.15 15.52
N ALA A 218 -30.82 -0.04 15.44
CA ALA A 218 -31.62 0.89 16.22
C ALA A 218 -31.97 0.29 17.60
N SER A 219 -32.47 -0.93 17.61
CA SER A 219 -32.87 -1.63 18.85
C SER A 219 -31.68 -1.98 19.74
N VAL A 220 -30.54 -2.39 19.16
CA VAL A 220 -29.33 -2.73 19.94
C VAL A 220 -28.77 -1.54 20.71
N ARG A 221 -28.96 -0.31 20.23
CA ARG A 221 -28.50 0.90 20.93
C ARG A 221 -29.15 1.10 22.30
N ASN A 222 -30.34 0.56 22.48
CA ASN A 222 -31.12 0.63 23.71
C ASN A 222 -30.93 -0.61 24.61
N ASP A 223 -30.19 -1.64 24.14
CA ASP A 223 -29.89 -2.82 24.93
C ASP A 223 -28.81 -2.52 25.98
N ASN A 224 -28.96 -3.10 27.17
CA ASN A 224 -28.02 -2.92 28.28
C ASN A 224 -27.28 -4.19 28.66
N THR A 225 -27.46 -5.27 27.90
CA THR A 225 -26.82 -6.55 28.20
C THR A 225 -25.31 -6.50 27.84
N ARG A 226 -24.56 -7.39 28.50
CA ARG A 226 -23.11 -7.53 28.21
C ARG A 226 -22.85 -8.05 26.80
N ASN A 227 -23.76 -8.86 26.25
CA ASN A 227 -23.59 -9.51 24.95
C ASN A 227 -23.51 -8.53 23.78
N THR A 228 -24.18 -7.39 23.89
CA THR A 228 -24.19 -6.37 22.85
C THR A 228 -23.24 -5.19 23.13
N LEU A 229 -22.47 -5.25 24.22
CA LEU A 229 -21.60 -4.14 24.63
C LEU A 229 -20.57 -3.78 23.54
N ALA A 230 -20.02 -4.77 22.85
CA ALA A 230 -19.02 -4.55 21.81
C ALA A 230 -19.60 -3.74 20.64
N ILE A 231 -20.70 -4.21 20.05
CA ILE A 231 -21.33 -3.50 18.92
C ILE A 231 -21.87 -2.14 19.33
N ARG A 232 -22.46 -2.01 20.52
CA ARG A 232 -22.94 -0.71 21.03
C ARG A 232 -21.80 0.30 21.18
N SER A 233 -20.63 -0.16 21.64
CA SER A 233 -19.44 0.71 21.78
C SER A 233 -18.94 1.17 20.42
N ASN A 234 -18.91 0.29 19.41
CA ASN A 234 -18.49 0.61 18.06
C ASN A 234 -19.50 1.55 17.36
N LEU A 235 -20.80 1.33 17.53
CA LEU A 235 -21.84 2.24 17.02
C LEU A 235 -21.73 3.63 17.66
N LYS A 236 -21.48 3.72 18.98
CA LYS A 236 -21.25 4.99 19.67
C LYS A 236 -20.00 5.70 19.15
N PHE A 237 -18.91 4.96 18.85
CA PHE A 237 -17.72 5.54 18.27
C PHE A 237 -17.99 6.09 16.86
N SER A 238 -18.76 5.36 16.03
CA SER A 238 -19.25 5.86 14.75
C SER A 238 -20.05 7.15 14.89
N ASP A 239 -20.93 7.27 15.91
CA ASP A 239 -21.70 8.48 16.16
C ASP A 239 -20.81 9.67 16.57
N ILE A 240 -19.76 9.40 17.38
CA ILE A 240 -18.79 10.44 17.76
C ILE A 240 -18.04 10.94 16.53
N LEU A 241 -17.60 10.05 15.63
CA LEU A 241 -16.94 10.45 14.38
C LEU A 241 -17.86 11.34 13.54
N LYS A 242 -19.13 10.93 13.33
CA LYS A 242 -20.12 11.68 12.56
C LYS A 242 -20.47 13.04 13.15
N ALA A 243 -20.39 13.18 14.48
CA ALA A 243 -20.62 14.44 15.16
C ALA A 243 -19.47 15.45 15.07
N ASN A 244 -18.28 15.03 14.63
CA ASN A 244 -17.04 15.83 14.64
C ASN A 244 -16.41 15.96 13.24
N THR A 245 -17.20 16.24 12.20
CA THR A 245 -16.73 16.34 10.81
C THR A 245 -15.81 17.54 10.53
N ASN A 246 -15.75 18.51 11.42
CA ASN A 246 -14.92 19.72 11.26
C ASN A 246 -13.44 19.51 11.67
N ASN A 247 -13.06 18.30 12.07
CA ASN A 247 -11.71 17.98 12.53
C ASN A 247 -10.75 17.55 11.41
N GLU A 248 -11.16 17.65 10.16
CA GLU A 248 -10.38 17.34 8.95
C GLU A 248 -9.98 15.87 8.80
N LEU A 249 -10.52 14.97 9.64
CA LEU A 249 -10.36 13.54 9.46
C LEU A 249 -11.22 13.06 8.29
N ASN A 250 -10.58 12.47 7.28
CA ASN A 250 -11.30 11.73 6.24
C ASN A 250 -11.71 10.37 6.81
N PHE A 251 -13.00 10.09 7.02
CA PHE A 251 -13.40 8.83 7.60
C PHE A 251 -14.61 8.20 6.93
N GLU A 252 -14.64 6.87 6.94
CA GLU A 252 -15.82 6.06 6.62
C GLU A 252 -16.13 5.11 7.76
N THR A 253 -17.41 4.88 8.03
CA THR A 253 -17.88 3.87 8.98
C THR A 253 -18.85 2.93 8.28
N LYS A 254 -18.54 1.63 8.27
CA LYS A 254 -19.35 0.61 7.60
C LYS A 254 -19.76 -0.50 8.55
N TYR A 255 -21.08 -0.74 8.63
CA TYR A 255 -21.65 -1.87 9.34
C TYR A 255 -21.85 -3.04 8.37
N TYR A 256 -21.41 -4.23 8.76
CA TYR A 256 -21.46 -5.44 7.97
C TYR A 256 -22.50 -6.42 8.55
N ILE A 257 -23.70 -6.38 8.00
CA ILE A 257 -24.85 -7.14 8.50
C ILE A 257 -24.64 -8.66 8.46
N ASN A 258 -23.86 -9.16 7.49
CA ASN A 258 -23.62 -10.58 7.26
C ASN A 258 -22.32 -11.10 7.89
N GLU A 259 -21.53 -10.20 8.56
CA GLU A 259 -20.22 -10.56 9.08
C GLU A 259 -20.21 -10.61 10.61
N SER A 260 -19.67 -11.69 11.14
CA SER A 260 -19.35 -11.83 12.57
C SER A 260 -18.02 -11.16 12.90
N HIS A 261 -17.69 -11.07 14.20
CA HIS A 261 -16.39 -10.61 14.68
C HIS A 261 -15.20 -11.34 14.02
N GLY A 262 -15.33 -12.65 13.79
CA GLY A 262 -14.24 -13.45 13.23
C GLY A 262 -14.17 -13.45 11.70
N SER A 263 -15.27 -13.17 10.98
CA SER A 263 -15.31 -13.21 9.52
C SER A 263 -15.07 -11.84 8.86
N ILE A 264 -15.36 -10.75 9.56
CA ILE A 264 -15.28 -9.39 9.03
C ILE A 264 -13.89 -8.95 8.54
N PRO A 265 -12.73 -9.42 9.07
CA PRO A 265 -11.43 -8.88 8.71
C PRO A 265 -11.15 -8.90 7.20
N LEU A 266 -11.56 -9.94 6.50
CA LEU A 266 -11.30 -10.09 5.07
C LEU A 266 -11.98 -8.99 4.24
N ILE A 267 -13.31 -8.92 4.33
CA ILE A 267 -14.10 -7.97 3.54
C ILE A 267 -13.87 -6.52 3.97
N ALA A 268 -13.70 -6.29 5.28
CA ALA A 268 -13.45 -4.96 5.81
C ALA A 268 -12.09 -4.40 5.36
N THR A 269 -11.05 -5.24 5.28
CA THR A 269 -9.75 -4.81 4.76
C THR A 269 -9.85 -4.44 3.28
N TYR A 270 -10.57 -5.24 2.48
CA TYR A 270 -10.79 -4.94 1.07
C TYR A 270 -11.50 -3.58 0.87
N ASP A 271 -12.62 -3.37 1.54
CA ASP A 271 -13.37 -2.11 1.45
C ASP A 271 -12.55 -0.92 1.96
N ALA A 272 -11.82 -1.11 3.06
CA ALA A 272 -10.97 -0.09 3.64
C ALA A 272 -9.86 0.36 2.68
N LEU A 273 -9.20 -0.58 1.99
CA LEU A 273 -8.17 -0.25 1.00
C LEU A 273 -8.75 0.58 -0.16
N HIS A 274 -9.96 0.25 -0.63
CA HIS A 274 -10.66 1.04 -1.63
C HIS A 274 -10.95 2.47 -1.15
N PHE A 275 -11.41 2.63 0.10
CA PHE A 275 -11.70 3.95 0.66
C PHE A 275 -10.45 4.80 0.88
N ILE A 276 -9.43 4.26 1.59
CA ILE A 276 -8.25 5.05 1.96
C ILE A 276 -7.34 5.37 0.78
N LEU A 277 -7.41 4.60 -0.32
CA LEU A 277 -6.61 4.75 -1.53
C LEU A 277 -7.42 5.18 -2.75
N ASP A 278 -8.68 5.59 -2.57
CA ASP A 278 -9.55 6.07 -3.65
C ASP A 278 -8.86 7.16 -4.51
N PHE A 279 -8.09 8.02 -3.88
CA PHE A 279 -7.31 9.05 -4.54
C PHE A 279 -6.21 8.53 -5.48
N TYR A 280 -5.82 7.26 -5.38
CA TYR A 280 -4.74 6.66 -6.17
C TYR A 280 -5.22 6.23 -7.55
N ASN A 281 -6.46 5.76 -7.66
CA ASN A 281 -7.02 5.26 -8.90
C ASN A 281 -7.30 6.39 -9.91
N PHE A 282 -6.86 6.20 -11.17
CA PHE A 282 -7.15 7.11 -12.28
C PHE A 282 -7.89 6.33 -13.39
N PRO A 283 -9.20 6.16 -13.29
CA PRO A 283 -9.95 5.44 -14.31
C PRO A 283 -9.98 6.24 -15.61
N LEU A 284 -9.58 5.59 -16.70
CA LEU A 284 -9.75 6.07 -18.07
C LEU A 284 -10.93 5.34 -18.69
N ASP A 285 -11.76 6.08 -19.40
CA ASP A 285 -12.85 5.52 -20.18
C ASP A 285 -12.63 5.67 -21.69
N LYS A 286 -13.55 5.16 -22.49
CA LYS A 286 -13.43 5.21 -23.97
C LYS A 286 -13.44 6.65 -24.49
N SER A 287 -14.08 7.58 -23.81
CA SER A 287 -14.14 8.98 -24.21
C SER A 287 -12.80 9.68 -24.03
N ASP A 288 -12.03 9.28 -23.02
CA ASP A 288 -10.66 9.80 -22.80
C ASP A 288 -9.73 9.48 -23.99
N TYR A 289 -9.85 8.28 -24.56
CA TYR A 289 -9.08 7.90 -25.75
C TYR A 289 -9.54 8.59 -27.03
N ALA A 290 -10.75 9.12 -27.06
CA ALA A 290 -11.28 9.90 -28.19
C ALA A 290 -11.11 11.42 -27.98
N ASP A 291 -10.62 11.87 -26.84
CA ASP A 291 -10.40 13.29 -26.54
C ASP A 291 -9.29 13.84 -27.42
N THR A 292 -9.61 14.86 -28.19
CA THR A 292 -8.67 15.60 -29.07
C THR A 292 -8.20 16.89 -28.43
N THR A 293 -8.59 17.17 -27.19
CA THR A 293 -8.16 18.36 -26.44
C THR A 293 -6.95 18.08 -25.57
N MET A 294 -6.39 19.10 -24.94
CA MET A 294 -5.32 18.93 -23.94
C MET A 294 -5.85 18.54 -22.56
N SER A 295 -7.18 18.40 -22.40
CA SER A 295 -7.83 18.17 -21.11
C SER A 295 -7.33 16.92 -20.42
N LEU A 296 -7.23 15.78 -21.14
CA LEU A 296 -6.72 14.54 -20.59
C LEU A 296 -5.28 14.67 -20.08
N GLY A 297 -4.41 15.34 -20.82
CA GLY A 297 -3.02 15.57 -20.42
C GLY A 297 -2.93 16.32 -19.08
N PHE A 298 -3.68 17.41 -18.94
CA PHE A 298 -3.72 18.18 -17.70
C PHE A 298 -4.35 17.42 -16.53
N ARG A 299 -5.39 16.60 -16.80
CA ARG A 299 -5.99 15.72 -15.76
C ARG A 299 -4.98 14.72 -15.25
N ILE A 300 -4.19 14.08 -16.11
CA ILE A 300 -3.12 13.15 -15.74
C ILE A 300 -2.08 13.87 -14.89
N GLU A 301 -1.53 15.00 -15.35
CA GLU A 301 -0.52 15.74 -14.57
C GLU A 301 -1.03 16.11 -13.16
N ASN A 302 -2.24 16.68 -13.09
CA ASN A 302 -2.82 17.09 -11.82
C ASN A 302 -3.07 15.89 -10.88
N HIS A 303 -3.55 14.77 -11.43
CA HIS A 303 -3.77 13.55 -10.66
C HIS A 303 -2.46 13.02 -10.06
N TYR A 304 -1.42 12.87 -10.88
CA TYR A 304 -0.13 12.35 -10.41
C TYR A 304 0.62 13.33 -9.50
N LYS A 305 0.35 14.63 -9.61
CA LYS A 305 0.77 15.63 -8.62
C LYS A 305 0.09 15.38 -7.27
N ILE A 306 -1.24 15.24 -7.24
CA ILE A 306 -2.01 14.99 -6.00
C ILE A 306 -1.57 13.69 -5.32
N ILE A 307 -1.43 12.59 -6.06
CA ILE A 307 -0.98 11.34 -5.44
C ILE A 307 0.45 11.42 -4.94
N SER A 308 1.34 12.14 -5.63
CA SER A 308 2.72 12.37 -5.17
C SER A 308 2.76 13.15 -3.85
N GLU A 309 1.93 14.18 -3.73
CA GLU A 309 1.78 14.96 -2.50
C GLU A 309 1.24 14.10 -1.35
N LYS A 310 0.17 13.34 -1.58
CA LYS A 310 -0.43 12.46 -0.56
C LYS A 310 0.49 11.33 -0.13
N MET A 311 1.22 10.73 -1.07
CA MET A 311 2.16 9.64 -0.81
C MET A 311 3.51 10.11 -0.24
N GLY A 312 3.83 11.41 -0.38
CA GLY A 312 5.07 12.01 0.11
C GLY A 312 6.32 11.69 -0.72
N TYR A 313 6.14 11.21 -1.96
CA TYR A 313 7.22 11.00 -2.93
C TYR A 313 6.69 11.10 -4.36
N ARG A 314 7.59 11.39 -5.30
CA ARG A 314 7.20 11.54 -6.70
C ARG A 314 6.72 10.22 -7.29
N ILE A 315 5.51 10.23 -7.82
CA ILE A 315 4.89 9.14 -8.58
C ILE A 315 4.57 9.67 -9.97
N ASN A 316 5.06 8.98 -10.99
CA ASN A 316 4.82 9.32 -12.39
C ASN A 316 3.73 8.40 -12.97
N PRO A 317 2.94 8.87 -13.96
CA PRO A 317 2.10 7.97 -14.75
C PRO A 317 2.98 6.91 -15.43
N SER A 318 2.47 5.68 -15.59
CA SER A 318 3.30 4.62 -16.20
C SER A 318 3.76 5.00 -17.61
N GLU A 319 4.99 4.64 -17.94
CA GLU A 319 5.57 4.88 -19.28
C GLU A 319 4.67 4.32 -20.39
N SER A 320 4.17 3.09 -20.21
CA SER A 320 3.31 2.42 -21.17
C SER A 320 1.99 3.14 -21.40
N LEU A 321 1.36 3.68 -20.34
CA LEU A 321 0.13 4.46 -20.45
C LEU A 321 0.37 5.72 -21.30
N ILE A 322 1.37 6.50 -20.93
CA ILE A 322 1.67 7.76 -21.64
C ILE A 322 2.09 7.50 -23.08
N ASN A 323 2.85 6.44 -23.30
CA ASN A 323 3.24 6.02 -24.65
C ASN A 323 2.02 5.66 -25.51
N THR A 324 1.09 4.88 -24.96
CA THR A 324 -0.17 4.51 -25.62
C THR A 324 -1.00 5.74 -25.97
N LEU A 325 -1.13 6.69 -25.04
CA LEU A 325 -1.88 7.94 -25.28
C LEU A 325 -1.20 8.81 -26.36
N GLY A 326 0.13 8.85 -26.38
CA GLY A 326 0.90 9.55 -27.42
C GLY A 326 0.62 8.99 -28.82
N TYR A 327 0.71 7.67 -29.00
CA TYR A 327 0.39 7.03 -30.29
C TYR A 327 -1.08 7.15 -30.66
N ASN A 328 -2.00 7.06 -29.69
CA ASN A 328 -3.42 7.29 -29.95
C ASN A 328 -3.70 8.70 -30.45
N ALA A 329 -3.07 9.71 -29.84
CA ALA A 329 -3.18 11.09 -30.30
C ALA A 329 -2.60 11.28 -31.74
N MET A 330 -1.49 10.60 -32.08
CA MET A 330 -0.97 10.56 -33.44
C MET A 330 -1.96 9.95 -34.42
N TYR A 331 -2.57 8.81 -34.05
CA TYR A 331 -3.59 8.16 -34.87
C TYR A 331 -4.79 9.07 -35.14
N LEU A 332 -5.24 9.81 -34.13
CA LEU A 332 -6.31 10.82 -34.25
C LEU A 332 -5.86 12.13 -34.93
N LYS A 333 -4.60 12.19 -35.40
CA LYS A 333 -3.99 13.37 -36.01
C LYS A 333 -3.92 14.60 -35.10
N ASN A 334 -4.01 14.42 -33.81
CA ASN A 334 -3.80 15.48 -32.82
C ASN A 334 -2.31 15.53 -32.45
N LEU A 335 -1.52 16.13 -33.34
CA LEU A 335 -0.06 16.15 -33.20
C LEU A 335 0.42 16.97 -32.01
N ALA A 336 -0.33 17.99 -31.58
CA ALA A 336 0.01 18.79 -30.39
C ALA A 336 -0.14 17.97 -29.10
N LEU A 337 -1.21 17.17 -28.98
CA LEU A 337 -1.42 16.29 -27.83
C LEU A 337 -0.42 15.14 -27.85
N ALA A 338 -0.09 14.58 -29.02
CA ALA A 338 0.94 13.55 -29.14
C ALA A 338 2.31 14.06 -28.66
N GLU A 339 2.70 15.24 -29.09
CA GLU A 339 3.95 15.87 -28.63
C GLU A 339 3.99 16.05 -27.12
N TYR A 340 2.88 16.50 -26.55
CA TYR A 340 2.73 16.69 -25.11
C TYR A 340 2.97 15.38 -24.34
N PHE A 341 2.33 14.27 -24.74
CA PHE A 341 2.52 12.98 -24.09
C PHE A 341 3.94 12.42 -24.27
N PHE A 342 4.53 12.48 -25.46
CA PHE A 342 5.90 12.00 -25.65
C PHE A 342 6.92 12.84 -24.88
N LYS A 343 6.74 14.17 -24.80
CA LYS A 343 7.55 15.03 -23.91
C LYS A 343 7.41 14.66 -22.45
N MET A 344 6.17 14.43 -21.99
CA MET A 344 5.92 13.96 -20.63
C MET A 344 6.66 12.63 -20.36
N ASN A 345 6.64 11.70 -21.32
CA ASN A 345 7.26 10.40 -21.18
C ASN A 345 8.79 10.48 -21.03
N ILE A 346 9.49 11.20 -21.90
CA ILE A 346 10.95 11.37 -21.78
C ILE A 346 11.36 12.14 -20.52
N ASN A 347 10.53 13.07 -20.03
CA ASN A 347 10.78 13.81 -18.79
C ASN A 347 10.61 12.91 -17.54
N ASN A 348 9.64 12.01 -17.56
CA ASN A 348 9.38 11.10 -16.48
C ASN A 348 10.34 9.88 -16.48
N TYR A 349 10.79 9.47 -17.66
CA TYR A 349 11.61 8.28 -17.90
C TYR A 349 12.85 8.58 -18.73
N PRO A 350 13.79 9.42 -18.23
CA PRO A 350 14.95 9.90 -19.00
C PRO A 350 15.96 8.80 -19.35
N ASN A 351 15.81 7.61 -18.74
CA ASN A 351 16.66 6.44 -19.00
C ASN A 351 15.92 5.33 -19.79
N SER A 352 14.70 5.58 -20.26
CA SER A 352 13.97 4.63 -21.11
C SER A 352 14.30 4.82 -22.57
N TYR A 353 14.87 3.81 -23.21
CA TYR A 353 15.10 3.83 -24.65
C TYR A 353 13.78 3.94 -25.43
N ASN A 354 12.72 3.25 -24.94
CA ASN A 354 11.43 3.22 -25.60
C ASN A 354 10.74 4.59 -25.60
N ALA A 355 10.88 5.39 -24.55
CA ALA A 355 10.33 6.74 -24.50
C ALA A 355 10.95 7.64 -25.58
N PHE A 356 12.28 7.55 -25.79
CA PHE A 356 12.98 8.31 -26.84
C PHE A 356 12.72 7.76 -28.25
N ASP A 357 12.64 6.44 -28.42
CA ASP A 357 12.31 5.81 -29.71
C ASP A 357 10.91 6.26 -30.18
N SER A 358 9.92 6.18 -29.29
CA SER A 358 8.55 6.61 -29.58
C SER A 358 8.44 8.11 -29.90
N PHE A 359 9.21 8.95 -29.24
CA PHE A 359 9.25 10.37 -29.59
C PHE A 359 9.95 10.62 -30.93
N GLY A 360 10.89 9.76 -31.30
CA GLY A 360 11.45 9.73 -32.65
C GLY A 360 10.41 9.46 -33.74
N ASP A 361 9.51 8.47 -33.51
CA ASP A 361 8.39 8.14 -34.40
C ASP A 361 7.43 9.33 -34.59
N TYR A 362 7.17 10.09 -33.54
CA TYR A 362 6.41 11.33 -33.64
C TYR A 362 7.10 12.32 -34.57
N TYR A 363 8.41 12.56 -34.40
CA TYR A 363 9.14 13.52 -35.24
C TYR A 363 9.20 13.09 -36.70
N VAL A 364 9.27 11.80 -37.01
CA VAL A 364 9.11 11.29 -38.39
C VAL A 364 7.72 11.64 -38.91
N THR A 365 6.69 11.43 -38.14
CA THR A 365 5.30 11.71 -38.54
C THR A 365 5.05 13.17 -38.87
N VAL A 366 5.73 14.11 -38.18
CA VAL A 366 5.63 15.55 -38.45
C VAL A 366 6.66 16.05 -39.47
N GLY A 367 7.43 15.15 -40.09
CA GLY A 367 8.43 15.49 -41.13
C GLY A 367 9.73 16.12 -40.61
N ASN A 368 9.98 16.05 -39.29
CA ASN A 368 11.20 16.60 -38.70
C ASN A 368 12.27 15.52 -38.52
N ASN A 369 12.86 15.08 -39.64
CA ASN A 369 13.85 14.01 -39.65
C ASN A 369 15.11 14.33 -38.80
N GLY A 370 15.47 15.61 -38.65
CA GLY A 370 16.58 16.02 -37.79
C GLY A 370 16.35 15.71 -36.32
N GLN A 371 15.19 16.09 -35.79
CA GLN A 371 14.81 15.77 -34.39
C GLN A 371 14.57 14.27 -34.19
N ALA A 372 13.96 13.57 -35.15
CA ALA A 372 13.80 12.12 -35.11
C ALA A 372 15.15 11.41 -34.93
N THR A 373 16.15 11.79 -35.72
CA THR A 373 17.52 11.23 -35.61
C THR A 373 18.15 11.48 -34.26
N ILE A 374 17.94 12.67 -33.66
CA ILE A 374 18.42 12.97 -32.30
C ILE A 374 17.78 12.03 -31.25
N MET A 375 16.46 11.85 -31.33
CA MET A 375 15.72 11.00 -30.36
C MET A 375 16.14 9.53 -30.52
N TYR A 376 16.20 9.00 -31.73
CA TYR A 376 16.64 7.61 -31.97
C TYR A 376 18.08 7.35 -31.52
N LYS A 377 19.02 8.28 -31.80
CA LYS A 377 20.39 8.16 -31.28
C LYS A 377 20.45 8.17 -29.78
N LYS A 378 19.61 8.98 -29.12
CA LYS A 378 19.47 8.93 -27.67
C LYS A 378 18.92 7.59 -27.19
N ALA A 379 17.89 7.03 -27.83
CA ALA A 379 17.36 5.71 -27.55
C ALA A 379 18.46 4.64 -27.68
N LEU A 380 19.22 4.63 -28.78
CA LEU A 380 20.33 3.69 -29.01
C LEU A 380 21.47 3.83 -27.99
N SER A 381 21.70 5.03 -27.46
CA SER A 381 22.69 5.23 -26.39
C SER A 381 22.28 4.61 -25.06
N LEU A 382 20.98 4.38 -24.84
CA LEU A 382 20.42 3.76 -23.65
C LEU A 382 20.29 2.24 -23.80
N TYR A 383 19.86 1.80 -24.97
CA TYR A 383 19.75 0.39 -25.32
C TYR A 383 19.90 0.18 -26.82
N ASP A 384 20.81 -0.70 -27.20
CA ASP A 384 21.11 -1.01 -28.58
C ASP A 384 20.02 -1.89 -29.21
N ASN A 385 19.07 -1.28 -29.90
CA ASN A 385 17.91 -1.91 -30.50
C ASN A 385 18.01 -1.93 -32.04
N LEU A 386 17.86 -3.12 -32.66
CA LEU A 386 17.98 -3.30 -34.09
C LEU A 386 16.93 -2.51 -34.88
N GLU A 387 15.68 -2.46 -34.41
CA GLU A 387 14.61 -1.73 -35.10
C GLU A 387 14.85 -0.23 -35.06
N THR A 388 15.31 0.32 -33.95
CA THR A 388 15.70 1.73 -33.83
C THR A 388 16.87 2.06 -34.75
N ARG A 389 17.86 1.16 -34.94
CA ARG A 389 18.94 1.36 -35.94
C ARG A 389 18.39 1.45 -37.34
N LYS A 390 17.50 0.57 -37.77
CA LYS A 390 16.85 0.62 -39.09
C LYS A 390 16.10 1.93 -39.31
N LYS A 391 15.42 2.44 -38.26
CA LYS A 391 14.76 3.76 -38.33
C LYS A 391 15.75 4.88 -38.64
N VAL A 392 16.92 4.93 -37.98
CA VAL A 392 17.96 5.91 -38.26
C VAL A 392 18.50 5.79 -39.69
N GLU A 393 18.78 4.56 -40.14
CA GLU A 393 19.27 4.31 -41.52
C GLU A 393 18.26 4.74 -42.58
N SER A 394 16.97 4.48 -42.36
CA SER A 394 15.90 4.87 -43.28
C SER A 394 15.79 6.40 -43.48
N ILE A 395 16.00 7.16 -42.40
CA ILE A 395 16.02 8.64 -42.45
C ILE A 395 17.26 9.15 -43.18
N SER A 396 18.41 8.50 -42.98
CA SER A 396 19.68 8.93 -43.59
C SER A 396 19.73 8.71 -45.11
N ASN A 397 18.88 7.83 -45.63
CA ASN A 397 18.77 7.49 -47.05
C ASN A 397 17.69 8.29 -47.81
N GLN A 398 16.97 9.18 -47.09
CA GLN A 398 16.02 10.15 -47.68
C GLN A 398 16.67 11.53 -47.84
#